data_b079a2035b5b2fc767c52379ec257098
#
_entry.id   b079a2035b5b2fc767c52379ec257098
#
_cell.length_a   1.000
_cell.length_b   1.000
_cell.length_c   1.000
_cell.angle_alpha   90.00
_cell.angle_beta   90.00
_cell.angle_gamma   90.00
#
_symmetry.space_group_name_H-M   'P 1'
#
loop_
_entity.id
_entity.type
_entity.pdbx_description
1 polymer ?
#
loop_
_entity_poly.entity_id
_entity_poly.type
_entity_poly.pdbx_seq_one_letter_code
_entity_poly.pdbx_strand_id
1 'polypeptide(L)'
;MKKFNLNDELNNLRGAVKTLDRKSLIIFVSIALLQTISWYFTSRRFFRVYFFDDFQFSQHVYLVEYLYWFFGDFFTFFLLPILVIKFLLKDRIKNYGLRVGDYKTGILLSLIFLCIMIPVIWFVSSFSQFNSTYPHLAEARDSWN
;
A
#
# COMPACT_ATOMS: atom_id res chain seq x y z
N MET A 1 25.74 29.15 -16.24
CA MET A 1 25.03 27.87 -16.44
C MET A 1 26.08 26.77 -16.54
N LYS A 2 26.14 25.82 -15.57
CA LYS A 2 27.03 24.65 -15.67
C LYS A 2 26.53 23.79 -16.85
N LYS A 3 27.40 23.51 -17.82
CA LYS A 3 27.08 22.58 -18.91
C LYS A 3 26.79 21.20 -18.29
N PHE A 4 25.65 20.64 -18.60
CA PHE A 4 25.29 19.27 -18.22
C PHE A 4 26.28 18.31 -18.90
N ASN A 5 27.04 17.57 -18.08
CA ASN A 5 27.97 16.57 -18.56
C ASN A 5 27.50 15.19 -18.07
N LEU A 6 27.03 14.38 -19.01
CA LEU A 6 26.48 13.05 -18.73
C LEU A 6 27.52 12.14 -18.03
N ASN A 7 28.79 12.26 -18.39
CA ASN A 7 29.86 11.44 -17.80
C ASN A 7 30.11 11.78 -16.33
N ASP A 8 30.01 13.05 -15.96
CA ASP A 8 30.16 13.49 -14.56
C ASP A 8 28.99 12.99 -13.72
N GLU A 9 27.75 13.03 -14.25
CA GLU A 9 26.58 12.49 -13.58
C GLU A 9 26.65 10.96 -13.42
N LEU A 10 27.09 10.24 -14.43
CA LEU A 10 27.27 8.79 -14.34
C LEU A 10 28.35 8.41 -13.32
N ASN A 11 29.43 9.17 -13.21
CA ASN A 11 30.47 8.94 -12.21
C ASN A 11 29.97 9.25 -10.79
N ASN A 12 29.17 10.30 -10.63
CA ASN A 12 28.52 10.63 -9.36
C ASN A 12 27.55 9.53 -8.93
N LEU A 13 26.70 9.02 -9.86
CA LEU A 13 25.79 7.91 -9.60
C LEU A 13 26.54 6.62 -9.23
N ARG A 14 27.62 6.29 -9.95
CA ARG A 14 28.47 5.13 -9.61
C ARG A 14 29.10 5.28 -8.22
N GLY A 15 29.53 6.48 -7.87
CA GLY A 15 30.04 6.79 -6.53
C GLY A 15 28.97 6.59 -5.45
N ALA A 16 27.77 7.12 -5.67
CA ALA A 16 26.64 6.98 -4.75
C ALA A 16 26.22 5.53 -4.57
N VAL A 17 26.16 4.75 -5.66
CA VAL A 17 25.82 3.30 -5.59
C VAL A 17 26.89 2.51 -4.82
N LYS A 18 28.16 2.85 -4.94
CA LYS A 18 29.25 2.19 -4.19
C LYS A 18 29.19 2.47 -2.68
N THR A 19 28.59 3.60 -2.27
CA THR A 19 28.43 3.95 -0.84
C THR A 19 27.17 3.35 -0.22
N LEU A 20 26.22 2.86 -1.03
CA LEU A 20 25.03 2.18 -0.54
C LEU A 20 25.41 0.82 0.07
N ASP A 21 25.02 0.61 1.31
CA ASP A 21 25.19 -0.68 1.91
C ASP A 21 24.29 -1.73 1.22
N ARG A 22 24.66 -2.99 1.28
CA ARG A 22 23.93 -4.10 0.66
C ARG A 22 22.49 -4.20 1.15
N LYS A 23 22.23 -3.88 2.42
CA LYS A 23 20.88 -3.95 3.00
C LYS A 23 19.97 -2.89 2.39
N SER A 24 20.44 -1.65 2.33
CA SER A 24 19.72 -0.55 1.70
C SER A 24 19.41 -0.83 0.23
N LEU A 25 20.35 -1.38 -0.52
CA LEU A 25 20.11 -1.75 -1.92
C LEU A 25 19.01 -2.79 -2.05
N ILE A 26 19.03 -3.85 -1.24
CA ILE A 26 17.99 -4.90 -1.24
C ILE A 26 16.63 -4.28 -0.92
N ILE A 27 16.56 -3.40 0.08
CA ILE A 27 15.30 -2.73 0.45
C ILE A 27 14.75 -1.91 -0.72
N PHE A 28 15.55 -1.03 -1.34
CA PHE A 28 15.10 -0.20 -2.45
C PHE A 28 14.64 -1.01 -3.65
N VAL A 29 15.41 -2.02 -4.05
CA VAL A 29 15.03 -2.92 -5.15
C VAL A 29 13.76 -3.69 -4.81
N SER A 30 13.63 -4.19 -3.59
CA SER A 30 12.41 -4.90 -3.16
C SER A 30 11.18 -4.01 -3.19
N ILE A 31 11.26 -2.76 -2.71
CA ILE A 31 10.14 -1.80 -2.75
C ILE A 31 9.72 -1.55 -4.20
N ALA A 32 10.67 -1.28 -5.10
CA ALA A 32 10.37 -1.04 -6.50
C ALA A 32 9.69 -2.25 -7.17
N LEU A 33 10.20 -3.47 -6.91
CA LEU A 33 9.60 -4.70 -7.43
C LEU A 33 8.21 -4.96 -6.87
N LEU A 34 8.03 -4.84 -5.55
CA LEU A 34 6.75 -5.08 -4.90
C LEU A 34 5.69 -4.06 -5.36
N GLN A 35 6.06 -2.79 -5.51
CA GLN A 35 5.16 -1.77 -6.04
C GLN A 35 4.75 -2.08 -7.49
N THR A 36 5.70 -2.55 -8.30
CA THR A 36 5.41 -2.97 -9.67
C THR A 36 4.48 -4.19 -9.70
N ILE A 37 4.73 -5.19 -8.87
CA ILE A 37 3.88 -6.39 -8.75
C ILE A 37 2.47 -5.99 -8.33
N SER A 38 2.31 -5.15 -7.30
CA SER A 38 0.99 -4.69 -6.88
C SER A 38 0.27 -3.97 -8.03
N TRP A 39 0.92 -3.03 -8.68
CA TRP A 39 0.29 -2.26 -9.75
C TRP A 39 -0.19 -3.13 -10.92
N TYR A 40 0.59 -4.11 -11.34
CA TYR A 40 0.29 -4.92 -12.52
C TYR A 40 -0.56 -6.16 -12.21
N PHE A 41 -0.43 -6.77 -11.04
CA PHE A 41 -1.03 -8.09 -10.78
C PHE A 41 -2.09 -8.08 -9.67
N THR A 42 -2.02 -7.18 -8.68
CA THR A 42 -3.02 -7.16 -7.60
C THR A 42 -4.01 -6.01 -7.73
N SER A 43 -3.90 -5.19 -8.79
CA SER A 43 -4.80 -4.06 -9.02
C SER A 43 -6.21 -4.52 -9.44
N ARG A 44 -7.20 -3.68 -9.12
CA ARG A 44 -8.58 -3.86 -9.61
C ARG A 44 -8.67 -3.93 -11.13
N ARG A 45 -7.79 -3.20 -11.84
CA ARG A 45 -7.70 -3.24 -13.30
C ARG A 45 -7.34 -4.64 -13.80
N PHE A 46 -6.36 -5.30 -13.15
CA PHE A 46 -5.97 -6.66 -13.50
C PHE A 46 -7.14 -7.63 -13.31
N PHE A 47 -7.84 -7.54 -12.17
CA PHE A 47 -9.02 -8.35 -11.92
C PHE A 47 -10.07 -8.18 -13.03
N ARG A 48 -10.38 -6.94 -13.43
CA ARG A 48 -11.37 -6.66 -14.48
C ARG A 48 -11.00 -7.19 -15.85
N VAL A 49 -9.70 -7.27 -16.15
CA VAL A 49 -9.24 -7.76 -17.47
C VAL A 49 -9.23 -9.29 -17.53
N TYR A 50 -8.89 -9.95 -16.42
CA TYR A 50 -8.60 -11.40 -16.45
C TYR A 50 -9.62 -12.26 -15.74
N PHE A 51 -10.35 -11.74 -14.76
CA PHE A 51 -11.25 -12.54 -13.91
C PHE A 51 -12.69 -12.04 -13.91
N PHE A 52 -12.97 -10.85 -14.41
CA PHE A 52 -14.31 -10.27 -14.33
C PHE A 52 -15.36 -11.15 -15.00
N ASP A 53 -15.07 -11.73 -16.16
CA ASP A 53 -16.00 -12.57 -16.92
C ASP A 53 -16.38 -13.86 -16.18
N ASP A 54 -15.48 -14.40 -15.38
CA ASP A 54 -15.73 -15.60 -14.56
C ASP A 54 -16.72 -15.31 -13.41
N PHE A 55 -16.76 -14.08 -12.95
CA PHE A 55 -17.57 -13.65 -11.79
C PHE A 55 -18.75 -12.73 -12.16
N GLN A 56 -18.93 -12.35 -13.43
CA GLN A 56 -19.96 -11.38 -13.86
C GLN A 56 -21.39 -11.77 -13.50
N PHE A 57 -21.68 -13.07 -13.36
CA PHE A 57 -23.00 -13.57 -12.94
C PHE A 57 -23.21 -13.57 -11.43
N SER A 58 -22.18 -13.24 -10.64
CA SER A 58 -22.30 -13.11 -9.19
C SER A 58 -22.94 -11.78 -8.82
N GLN A 59 -23.90 -11.80 -7.91
CA GLN A 59 -24.50 -10.57 -7.36
C GLN A 59 -23.46 -9.67 -6.65
N HIS A 60 -22.31 -10.23 -6.28
CA HIS A 60 -21.28 -9.56 -5.49
C HIS A 60 -19.95 -9.42 -6.25
N VAL A 61 -19.96 -9.33 -7.58
CA VAL A 61 -18.73 -9.22 -8.38
C VAL A 61 -17.83 -8.06 -7.94
N TYR A 62 -18.40 -6.92 -7.60
CA TYR A 62 -17.64 -5.77 -7.12
C TYR A 62 -17.02 -6.00 -5.73
N LEU A 63 -17.70 -6.72 -4.85
CA LEU A 63 -17.13 -7.12 -3.57
C LEU A 63 -15.95 -8.06 -3.77
N VAL A 64 -16.06 -9.04 -4.69
CA VAL A 64 -14.95 -9.93 -5.05
C VAL A 64 -13.76 -9.15 -5.62
N GLU A 65 -14.01 -8.17 -6.48
CA GLU A 65 -12.97 -7.27 -7.01
C GLU A 65 -12.23 -6.53 -5.89
N TYR A 66 -12.95 -5.98 -4.90
CA TYR A 66 -12.34 -5.28 -3.76
C TYR A 66 -11.57 -6.23 -2.85
N LEU A 67 -12.10 -7.43 -2.59
CA LEU A 67 -11.41 -8.44 -1.79
C LEU A 67 -10.13 -8.91 -2.49
N TYR A 68 -10.17 -9.12 -3.79
CA TYR A 68 -8.99 -9.46 -4.59
C TYR A 68 -7.91 -8.40 -4.43
N TRP A 69 -8.25 -7.14 -4.60
CA TRP A 69 -7.33 -6.03 -4.43
C TRP A 69 -6.78 -5.97 -3.00
N PHE A 70 -7.64 -6.01 -1.99
CA PHE A 70 -7.26 -5.96 -0.58
C PHE A 70 -6.30 -7.10 -0.19
N PHE A 71 -6.65 -8.34 -0.52
CA PHE A 71 -5.78 -9.48 -0.23
C PHE A 71 -4.50 -9.46 -1.05
N GLY A 72 -4.56 -9.02 -2.30
CA GLY A 72 -3.40 -8.83 -3.15
C GLY A 72 -2.40 -7.84 -2.58
N ASP A 73 -2.88 -6.68 -2.13
CA ASP A 73 -2.05 -5.66 -1.49
C ASP A 73 -1.54 -6.11 -0.12
N PHE A 74 -2.37 -6.78 0.68
CA PHE A 74 -1.93 -7.37 1.94
C PHE A 74 -0.80 -8.38 1.72
N PHE A 75 -0.92 -9.25 0.73
CA PHE A 75 0.12 -10.21 0.39
C PHE A 75 1.39 -9.49 -0.09
N THR A 76 1.25 -8.52 -1.00
CA THR A 76 2.37 -7.84 -1.62
C THR A 76 3.09 -6.90 -0.65
N PHE A 77 2.38 -6.14 0.18
CA PHE A 77 2.99 -5.12 1.05
C PHE A 77 3.19 -5.56 2.50
N PHE A 78 2.64 -6.68 2.91
CA PHE A 78 2.85 -7.21 4.25
C PHE A 78 3.63 -8.53 4.24
N LEU A 79 3.14 -9.56 3.55
CA LEU A 79 3.77 -10.88 3.60
C LEU A 79 5.10 -10.94 2.84
N LEU A 80 5.15 -10.42 1.61
CA LEU A 80 6.39 -10.44 0.82
C LEU A 80 7.53 -9.65 1.47
N PRO A 81 7.35 -8.44 2.02
CA PRO A 81 8.40 -7.76 2.78
C PRO A 81 8.91 -8.57 3.98
N ILE A 82 8.04 -9.28 4.71
CA ILE A 82 8.47 -10.17 5.80
C ILE A 82 9.39 -11.27 5.27
N LEU A 83 9.05 -11.85 4.11
CA LEU A 83 9.90 -12.88 3.48
C LEU A 83 11.23 -12.28 3.02
N VAL A 84 11.25 -11.08 2.45
CA VAL A 84 12.49 -10.36 2.09
C VAL A 84 13.36 -10.14 3.32
N ILE A 85 12.80 -9.66 4.43
CA ILE A 85 13.55 -9.45 5.68
C ILE A 85 14.14 -10.77 6.18
N LYS A 86 13.33 -11.83 6.19
CA LYS A 86 13.73 -13.12 6.75
C LYS A 86 14.75 -13.85 5.89
N PHE A 87 14.57 -13.87 4.57
CA PHE A 87 15.37 -14.71 3.66
C PHE A 87 16.51 -13.94 2.97
N LEU A 88 16.28 -12.70 2.52
CA LEU A 88 17.28 -11.91 1.81
C LEU A 88 18.17 -11.12 2.77
N LEU A 89 17.54 -10.43 3.74
CA LEU A 89 18.28 -9.64 4.73
C LEU A 89 18.78 -10.50 5.89
N LYS A 90 18.19 -11.68 6.12
CA LYS A 90 18.50 -12.60 7.24
C LYS A 90 18.49 -11.89 8.59
N ASP A 91 17.55 -10.97 8.76
CA ASP A 91 17.47 -10.11 9.93
C ASP A 91 16.17 -10.36 10.71
N ARG A 92 16.09 -9.78 11.91
CA ARG A 92 14.91 -9.93 12.77
C ARG A 92 13.83 -8.95 12.36
N ILE A 93 12.61 -9.43 12.12
CA ILE A 93 11.44 -8.63 11.70
C ILE A 93 11.19 -7.46 12.66
N LYS A 94 11.47 -7.63 13.96
CA LYS A 94 11.33 -6.58 14.97
C LYS A 94 12.19 -5.32 14.71
N ASN A 95 13.30 -5.46 13.99
CA ASN A 95 14.19 -4.34 13.65
C ASN A 95 13.58 -3.43 12.57
N TYR A 96 12.51 -3.88 11.90
CA TYR A 96 11.78 -3.18 10.84
C TYR A 96 10.41 -2.68 11.31
N GLY A 97 10.25 -2.48 12.62
CA GLY A 97 9.06 -1.87 13.21
C GLY A 97 7.93 -2.85 13.55
N LEU A 98 8.00 -4.11 13.15
CA LEU A 98 7.00 -5.13 13.46
C LEU A 98 7.26 -5.74 14.84
N ARG A 99 6.99 -4.95 15.87
CA ARG A 99 6.99 -5.41 17.27
C ARG A 99 5.87 -4.71 18.04
N VAL A 100 5.36 -5.38 19.05
CA VAL A 100 4.48 -4.72 20.03
C VAL A 100 5.37 -3.79 20.87
N GLY A 101 5.24 -2.49 20.63
CA GLY A 101 5.95 -1.45 21.37
C GLY A 101 5.18 -1.05 22.64
N ASP A 102 5.18 0.25 22.97
CA ASP A 102 4.33 0.80 24.03
C ASP A 102 2.86 0.82 23.59
N TYR A 103 2.17 -0.31 23.77
CA TYR A 103 0.78 -0.46 23.37
C TYR A 103 -0.16 0.47 24.15
N LYS A 104 0.19 0.86 25.39
CA LYS A 104 -0.64 1.77 26.20
C LYS A 104 -0.68 3.16 25.58
N THR A 105 0.48 3.71 25.27
CA THR A 105 0.57 4.99 24.54
C THR A 105 -0.04 4.88 23.15
N GLY A 106 0.16 3.77 22.46
CA GLY A 106 -0.44 3.52 21.14
C GLY A 106 -1.98 3.53 21.19
N ILE A 107 -2.59 2.82 22.13
CA ILE A 107 -4.05 2.82 22.31
C ILE A 107 -4.55 4.23 22.69
N LEU A 108 -3.89 4.91 23.62
CA LEU A 108 -4.27 6.26 24.01
C LEU A 108 -4.27 7.23 22.84
N LEU A 109 -3.20 7.24 22.03
CA LEU A 109 -3.11 8.07 20.85
C LEU A 109 -4.18 7.70 19.82
N SER A 110 -4.43 6.42 19.60
CA SER A 110 -5.50 5.97 18.69
C SER A 110 -6.87 6.44 19.12
N LEU A 111 -7.18 6.39 20.42
CA LEU A 111 -8.43 6.92 20.96
C LEU A 111 -8.54 8.44 20.78
N ILE A 112 -7.48 9.19 21.03
CA ILE A 112 -7.44 10.64 20.79
C ILE A 112 -7.73 10.95 19.32
N PHE A 113 -7.05 10.25 18.39
CA PHE A 113 -7.28 10.43 16.95
C PHE A 113 -8.71 10.06 16.57
N LEU A 114 -9.29 8.99 17.10
CA LEU A 114 -10.69 8.62 16.86
C LEU A 114 -11.65 9.71 17.35
N CYS A 115 -11.44 10.23 18.56
CA CYS A 115 -12.26 11.32 19.10
C CYS A 115 -12.22 12.58 18.25
N ILE A 116 -11.10 12.87 17.61
CA ILE A 116 -10.97 14.01 16.68
C ILE A 116 -11.57 13.67 15.32
N MET A 117 -11.28 12.50 14.79
CA MET A 117 -11.66 12.13 13.40
C MET A 117 -13.15 11.82 13.26
N ILE A 118 -13.81 11.27 14.28
CA ILE A 118 -15.25 10.98 14.22
C ILE A 118 -16.07 12.24 13.93
N PRO A 119 -15.95 13.35 14.70
CA PRO A 119 -16.64 14.59 14.40
C PRO A 119 -16.28 15.17 13.03
N VAL A 120 -15.00 15.09 12.63
CA VAL A 120 -14.55 15.59 11.32
C VAL A 120 -15.20 14.79 10.20
N ILE A 121 -15.20 13.45 10.30
CA ILE A 121 -15.83 12.58 9.29
C ILE A 121 -17.34 12.85 9.25
N TRP A 122 -17.99 12.99 10.38
CA TRP A 122 -19.41 13.28 10.45
C TRP A 122 -19.76 14.62 9.78
N PHE A 123 -18.97 15.66 10.05
CA PHE A 123 -19.13 16.96 9.40
C PHE A 123 -18.89 16.89 7.89
N VAL A 124 -17.79 16.26 7.44
CA VAL A 124 -17.45 16.13 6.03
C VAL A 124 -18.44 15.24 5.27
N SER A 125 -19.00 14.20 5.93
CA SER A 125 -20.01 13.33 5.31
C SER A 125 -21.31 14.05 4.98
N SER A 126 -21.55 15.23 5.55
CA SER A 126 -22.71 16.07 5.21
C SER A 126 -22.59 16.76 3.85
N PHE A 127 -21.40 16.79 3.25
CA PHE A 127 -21.22 17.40 1.93
C PHE A 127 -21.63 16.43 0.80
N SER A 128 -22.41 16.94 -0.16
CA SER A 128 -22.88 16.17 -1.32
C SER A 128 -21.74 15.56 -2.14
N GLN A 129 -20.61 16.27 -2.24
CA GLN A 129 -19.43 15.81 -2.96
C GLN A 129 -18.78 14.60 -2.28
N PHE A 130 -18.80 14.55 -0.95
CA PHE A 130 -18.33 13.38 -0.22
C PHE A 130 -19.25 12.18 -0.44
N ASN A 131 -20.56 12.37 -0.36
CA ASN A 131 -21.56 11.32 -0.55
C ASN A 131 -21.59 10.77 -1.99
N SER A 132 -21.20 11.55 -2.98
CA SER A 132 -21.06 11.07 -4.35
C SER A 132 -19.82 10.20 -4.58
N THR A 133 -18.82 10.34 -3.72
CA THR A 133 -17.53 9.63 -3.83
C THR A 133 -17.45 8.41 -2.91
N TYR A 134 -18.04 8.49 -1.72
CA TYR A 134 -17.96 7.46 -0.69
C TYR A 134 -19.34 6.93 -0.30
N PRO A 135 -19.46 5.64 0.04
CA PRO A 135 -18.41 4.62 -0.09
C PRO A 135 -18.12 4.27 -1.56
N HIS A 136 -16.90 3.90 -1.85
CA HIS A 136 -16.51 3.47 -3.20
C HIS A 136 -17.20 2.18 -3.66
N LEU A 137 -17.62 1.34 -2.72
CA LEU A 137 -18.41 0.15 -3.00
C LEU A 137 -19.88 0.58 -3.17
N ALA A 138 -20.39 0.51 -4.40
CA ALA A 138 -21.75 0.90 -4.74
C ALA A 138 -22.80 0.12 -3.94
N GLU A 139 -22.59 -1.17 -3.77
CA GLU A 139 -23.46 -2.07 -2.97
C GLU A 139 -23.60 -1.62 -1.51
N ALA A 140 -22.53 -1.11 -0.91
CA ALA A 140 -22.60 -0.59 0.45
C ALA A 140 -23.37 0.74 0.52
N ARG A 141 -23.32 1.56 -0.53
CA ARG A 141 -24.09 2.80 -0.61
C ARG A 141 -25.57 2.54 -0.77
N ASP A 142 -25.93 1.58 -1.64
CA ASP A 142 -27.32 1.29 -1.97
C ASP A 142 -28.04 0.53 -0.83
N SER A 143 -27.29 -0.13 0.06
CA SER A 143 -27.87 -0.83 1.22
C SER A 143 -28.25 0.09 2.40
N TRP A 144 -27.88 1.40 2.34
CA TRP A 144 -28.16 2.39 3.40
C TRP A 144 -29.32 3.33 3.06
N ASN A 145 -29.88 3.23 1.86
CA ASN A 145 -31.08 3.94 1.41
C ASN A 145 -32.30 3.00 1.47
#